data_a14ea17da6be572d6a6cb50c3610db8d
#
_entry.id   a14ea17da6be572d6a6cb50c3610db8d
#
_cell.length_a   1.000
_cell.length_b   1.000
_cell.length_c   1.000
_cell.angle_alpha   90.00
_cell.angle_beta   90.00
_cell.angle_gamma   90.00
#
_symmetry.space_group_name_H-M   'P 1'
#
loop_
_entity.id
_entity.type
_entity.pdbx_description
1 polymer ?
#
loop_
_entity_poly.entity_id
_entity_poly.type
_entity_poly.pdbx_seq_one_letter_code
_entity_poly.pdbx_strand_id
1 'polypeptide(L)'
;MNKLLVKYSIEFVVVVLGIGLSFYVDDLRQHESDVELKNRSLLRIRANIHSDIQDAEWNIHLHRTVIQSCNQLLSKHAHYFDHARDSLSRHLRYQSMVNSTFLDNTEEYEMLKNAGLIRLIENDS
;
A
#
# COMPACT_ATOMS: atom_id res chain seq x y z
N MET A 1 49.63 44.79 -10.57
CA MET A 1 48.99 43.98 -9.49
C MET A 1 47.49 43.78 -9.71
N ASN A 2 46.75 44.78 -10.20
CA ASN A 2 45.27 44.68 -10.34
C ASN A 2 44.76 43.68 -11.39
N LYS A 3 45.50 43.44 -12.50
CA LYS A 3 45.04 42.53 -13.57
C LYS A 3 45.01 41.05 -13.15
N LEU A 4 45.92 40.61 -12.32
CA LEU A 4 45.94 39.24 -11.82
C LEU A 4 44.80 38.98 -10.82
N LEU A 5 44.54 39.94 -9.94
CA LEU A 5 43.41 39.84 -8.99
C LEU A 5 42.07 39.77 -9.73
N VAL A 6 41.87 40.61 -10.74
CA VAL A 6 40.65 40.58 -11.55
C VAL A 6 40.49 39.23 -12.27
N LYS A 7 41.57 38.69 -12.85
CA LYS A 7 41.53 37.37 -13.50
C LYS A 7 41.09 36.26 -12.53
N TYR A 8 41.72 36.16 -11.37
CA TYR A 8 41.37 35.14 -10.39
C TYR A 8 39.96 35.35 -9.82
N SER A 9 39.52 36.58 -9.66
CA SER A 9 38.15 36.86 -9.21
C SER A 9 37.11 36.39 -10.25
N ILE A 10 37.37 36.58 -11.55
CA ILE A 10 36.48 36.08 -12.61
C ILE A 10 36.49 34.55 -12.64
N GLU A 11 37.66 33.91 -12.57
CA GLU A 11 37.76 32.46 -12.52
C GLU A 11 37.00 31.88 -11.32
N PHE A 12 37.13 32.49 -10.13
CA PHE A 12 36.39 32.08 -8.93
C PHE A 12 34.87 32.22 -9.14
N VAL A 13 34.40 33.33 -9.67
CA VAL A 13 32.97 33.54 -9.93
C VAL A 13 32.41 32.50 -10.91
N VAL A 14 33.14 32.20 -11.99
CA VAL A 14 32.74 31.17 -12.96
C VAL A 14 32.60 29.78 -12.31
N VAL A 15 33.55 29.41 -11.46
CA VAL A 15 33.50 28.14 -10.74
C VAL A 15 32.31 28.09 -9.79
N VAL A 16 32.08 29.14 -9.00
CA VAL A 16 30.93 29.22 -8.07
C VAL A 16 29.61 29.15 -8.82
N LEU A 17 29.47 29.86 -9.95
CA LEU A 17 28.29 29.80 -10.80
C LEU A 17 28.08 28.40 -11.38
N GLY A 18 29.15 27.74 -11.84
CA GLY A 18 29.09 26.38 -12.36
C GLY A 18 28.60 25.39 -11.33
N ILE A 19 29.13 25.44 -10.11
CA ILE A 19 28.71 24.62 -8.99
C ILE A 19 27.23 24.89 -8.61
N GLY A 20 26.88 26.19 -8.49
CA GLY A 20 25.51 26.59 -8.15
C GLY A 20 24.49 26.11 -9.20
N LEU A 21 24.85 26.23 -10.50
CA LEU A 21 24.01 25.74 -11.58
C LEU A 21 23.84 24.20 -11.55
N SER A 22 24.92 23.49 -11.25
CA SER A 22 24.86 22.01 -11.10
C SER A 22 23.92 21.60 -9.99
N PHE A 23 24.01 22.20 -8.80
CA PHE A 23 23.09 21.92 -7.69
C PHE A 23 21.64 22.25 -8.05
N TYR A 24 21.40 23.36 -8.74
CA TYR A 24 20.06 23.72 -9.17
C TYR A 24 19.44 22.70 -10.13
N VAL A 25 20.23 22.23 -11.10
CA VAL A 25 19.78 21.20 -12.06
C VAL A 25 19.54 19.86 -11.34
N ASP A 26 20.39 19.50 -10.40
CA ASP A 26 20.23 18.26 -9.61
C ASP A 26 18.98 18.32 -8.73
N ASP A 27 18.69 19.46 -8.09
CA ASP A 27 17.47 19.67 -7.30
C ASP A 27 16.19 19.55 -8.14
N LEU A 28 16.20 20.14 -9.36
CA LEU A 28 15.07 19.99 -10.30
C LEU A 28 14.84 18.52 -10.68
N ARG A 29 15.89 17.79 -11.03
CA ARG A 29 15.80 16.37 -11.38
C ARG A 29 15.31 15.52 -10.21
N GLN A 30 15.79 15.81 -9.01
CA GLN A 30 15.34 15.11 -7.81
C GLN A 30 13.85 15.36 -7.57
N HIS A 31 13.40 16.61 -7.70
CA HIS A 31 12.00 16.95 -7.56
C HIS A 31 11.11 16.23 -8.58
N GLU A 32 11.50 16.20 -9.86
CA GLU A 32 10.77 15.47 -10.92
C GLU A 32 10.69 13.96 -10.59
N SER A 33 11.80 13.38 -10.14
CA SER A 33 11.86 11.98 -9.75
C SER A 33 10.95 11.67 -8.55
N ASP A 34 10.93 12.54 -7.55
CA ASP A 34 10.09 12.41 -6.36
C ASP A 34 8.60 12.50 -6.70
N VAL A 35 8.22 13.43 -7.60
CA VAL A 35 6.85 13.56 -8.10
C VAL A 35 6.44 12.33 -8.90
N GLU A 36 7.29 11.80 -9.76
CA GLU A 36 7.02 10.57 -10.50
C GLU A 36 6.84 9.37 -9.57
N LEU A 37 7.73 9.22 -8.59
CA LEU A 37 7.64 8.16 -7.59
C LEU A 37 6.35 8.27 -6.78
N LYS A 38 6.00 9.47 -6.29
CA LYS A 38 4.73 9.73 -5.60
C LYS A 38 3.54 9.27 -6.45
N ASN A 39 3.45 9.71 -7.71
CA ASN A 39 2.33 9.39 -8.57
C ASN A 39 2.21 7.89 -8.84
N ARG A 40 3.33 7.22 -9.07
CA ARG A 40 3.38 5.76 -9.26
C ARG A 40 2.90 5.01 -8.00
N SER A 41 3.36 5.44 -6.83
CA SER A 41 2.95 4.82 -5.56
C SER A 41 1.49 5.08 -5.24
N LEU A 42 0.93 6.25 -5.55
CA LEU A 42 -0.49 6.52 -5.39
C LEU A 42 -1.36 5.59 -6.26
N LEU A 43 -0.93 5.31 -7.49
CA LEU A 43 -1.62 4.35 -8.35
C LEU A 43 -1.59 2.93 -7.77
N ARG A 44 -0.46 2.52 -7.18
CA ARG A 44 -0.34 1.21 -6.51
C ARG A 44 -1.18 1.15 -5.23
N ILE A 45 -1.16 2.19 -4.41
CA ILE A 45 -2.02 2.28 -3.21
C ILE A 45 -3.49 2.15 -3.61
N ARG A 46 -3.93 2.83 -4.67
CA ARG A 46 -5.29 2.69 -5.18
C ARG A 46 -5.62 1.26 -5.61
N ALA A 47 -4.69 0.58 -6.30
CA ALA A 47 -4.85 -0.81 -6.69
C ALA A 47 -4.91 -1.75 -5.47
N ASN A 48 -4.05 -1.53 -4.48
CA ASN A 48 -4.03 -2.28 -3.23
C ASN A 48 -5.36 -2.14 -2.47
N ILE A 49 -5.85 -0.91 -2.31
CA ILE A 49 -7.16 -0.66 -1.67
C ILE A 49 -8.29 -1.39 -2.41
N HIS A 50 -8.24 -1.41 -3.74
CA HIS A 50 -9.25 -2.15 -4.51
C HIS A 50 -9.18 -3.66 -4.26
N SER A 51 -7.98 -4.23 -4.20
CA SER A 51 -7.76 -5.63 -3.83
C SER A 51 -8.24 -5.92 -2.40
N ASP A 52 -7.91 -5.04 -1.45
CA ASP A 52 -8.31 -5.18 -0.05
C ASP A 52 -9.83 -5.16 0.12
N ILE A 53 -10.53 -4.32 -0.65
CA ILE A 53 -12.00 -4.32 -0.68
C ILE A 53 -12.55 -5.67 -1.18
N GLN A 54 -12.00 -6.23 -2.26
CA GLN A 54 -12.42 -7.52 -2.79
C GLN A 54 -12.17 -8.66 -1.78
N ASP A 55 -11.02 -8.64 -1.13
CA ASP A 55 -10.69 -9.62 -0.10
C ASP A 55 -11.61 -9.49 1.13
N ALA A 56 -11.93 -8.28 1.54
CA ALA A 56 -12.88 -8.03 2.62
C ALA A 56 -14.29 -8.53 2.26
N GLU A 57 -14.77 -8.25 1.06
CA GLU A 57 -16.07 -8.75 0.57
C GLU A 57 -16.12 -10.27 0.53
N TRP A 58 -15.05 -10.92 0.04
CA TRP A 58 -14.92 -12.37 0.05
C TRP A 58 -14.96 -12.94 1.48
N ASN A 59 -14.19 -12.36 2.40
CA ASN A 59 -14.19 -12.75 3.80
C ASN A 59 -15.57 -12.63 4.45
N ILE A 60 -16.27 -11.52 4.20
CA ILE A 60 -17.63 -11.30 4.69
C ILE A 60 -18.58 -12.39 4.15
N HIS A 61 -18.50 -12.69 2.85
CA HIS A 61 -19.33 -13.73 2.24
C HIS A 61 -19.08 -15.10 2.87
N LEU A 62 -17.80 -15.44 3.04
CA LEU A 62 -17.38 -16.69 3.64
C LEU A 62 -17.90 -16.84 5.08
N HIS A 63 -17.72 -15.82 5.92
CA HIS A 63 -18.19 -15.82 7.29
C HIS A 63 -19.74 -15.89 7.38
N ARG A 64 -20.46 -15.19 6.49
CA ARG A 64 -21.92 -15.30 6.43
C ARG A 64 -22.37 -16.73 6.11
N THR A 65 -21.71 -17.40 5.18
CA THR A 65 -21.99 -18.80 4.83
C THR A 65 -21.74 -19.74 6.01
N VAL A 66 -20.64 -19.54 6.75
CA VAL A 66 -20.34 -20.31 7.96
C VAL A 66 -21.41 -20.09 9.04
N ILE A 67 -21.80 -18.84 9.30
CA ILE A 67 -22.84 -18.49 10.27
C ILE A 67 -24.17 -19.16 9.89
N GLN A 68 -24.57 -19.12 8.64
CA GLN A 68 -25.79 -19.80 8.17
C GLN A 68 -25.72 -21.31 8.40
N SER A 69 -24.58 -21.94 8.08
CA SER A 69 -24.35 -23.35 8.30
C SER A 69 -24.42 -23.72 9.80
N CYS A 70 -23.80 -22.90 10.67
CA CYS A 70 -23.88 -23.07 12.12
C CYS A 70 -25.32 -22.96 12.63
N ASN A 71 -26.08 -21.99 12.18
CA ASN A 71 -27.48 -21.81 12.55
C ASN A 71 -28.35 -23.00 12.13
N GLN A 72 -28.11 -23.56 10.94
CA GLN A 72 -28.77 -24.75 10.47
C GLN A 72 -28.46 -25.98 11.36
N LEU A 73 -27.19 -26.13 11.73
CA LEU A 73 -26.77 -27.20 12.65
C LEU A 73 -27.45 -27.06 14.02
N LEU A 74 -27.47 -25.84 14.57
CA LEU A 74 -28.08 -25.58 15.87
C LEU A 74 -29.59 -25.83 15.86
N SER A 75 -30.27 -25.43 14.79
CA SER A 75 -31.74 -25.62 14.67
C SER A 75 -32.17 -27.06 14.43
N LYS A 76 -31.31 -27.90 13.83
CA LYS A 76 -31.61 -29.27 13.42
C LYS A 76 -30.70 -30.30 14.09
N HIS A 77 -30.07 -29.98 15.22
CA HIS A 77 -29.06 -30.83 15.82
C HIS A 77 -29.61 -32.25 16.13
N ALA A 78 -30.82 -32.38 16.69
CA ALA A 78 -31.44 -33.68 16.98
C ALA A 78 -31.60 -34.53 15.71
N HIS A 79 -32.12 -33.92 14.62
CA HIS A 79 -32.29 -34.64 13.35
C HIS A 79 -30.95 -35.15 12.78
N TYR A 80 -29.90 -34.32 12.82
CA TYR A 80 -28.58 -34.74 12.34
C TYR A 80 -27.96 -35.85 13.17
N PHE A 81 -28.13 -35.84 14.50
CA PHE A 81 -27.61 -36.89 15.38
C PHE A 81 -28.35 -38.22 15.16
N ASP A 82 -29.64 -38.16 14.96
CA ASP A 82 -30.46 -39.38 14.91
C ASP A 82 -30.54 -39.99 13.49
N HIS A 83 -30.51 -39.14 12.43
CA HIS A 83 -30.84 -39.58 11.07
C HIS A 83 -29.80 -39.24 10.01
N ALA A 84 -28.83 -38.38 10.28
CA ALA A 84 -27.95 -37.86 9.25
C ALA A 84 -26.52 -37.56 9.74
N ARG A 85 -25.90 -38.48 10.46
CA ARG A 85 -24.53 -38.34 11.02
C ARG A 85 -23.47 -37.96 9.98
N ASP A 86 -23.57 -38.52 8.76
CA ASP A 86 -22.63 -38.20 7.67
C ASP A 86 -22.75 -36.73 7.21
N SER A 87 -23.97 -36.20 7.19
CA SER A 87 -24.21 -34.80 6.89
C SER A 87 -23.68 -33.89 8.00
N LEU A 88 -23.86 -34.28 9.26
CA LEU A 88 -23.29 -33.55 10.40
C LEU A 88 -21.77 -33.51 10.33
N SER A 89 -21.11 -34.63 10.09
CA SER A 89 -19.64 -34.69 9.99
C SER A 89 -19.11 -33.85 8.84
N ARG A 90 -19.82 -33.79 7.71
CA ARG A 90 -19.47 -32.95 6.55
C ARG A 90 -19.59 -31.46 6.87
N HIS A 91 -20.65 -31.03 7.54
CA HIS A 91 -20.84 -29.67 7.98
C HIS A 91 -19.76 -29.22 8.98
N LEU A 92 -19.49 -30.06 9.99
CA LEU A 92 -18.45 -29.76 10.98
C LEU A 92 -17.06 -29.69 10.35
N ARG A 93 -16.75 -30.61 9.43
CA ARG A 93 -15.49 -30.60 8.70
C ARG A 93 -15.34 -29.32 7.85
N TYR A 94 -16.39 -28.92 7.12
CA TYR A 94 -16.38 -27.71 6.33
C TYR A 94 -16.13 -26.49 7.22
N GLN A 95 -16.82 -26.35 8.33
CA GLN A 95 -16.66 -25.22 9.25
C GLN A 95 -15.27 -25.17 9.90
N SER A 96 -14.69 -26.32 10.24
CA SER A 96 -13.35 -26.39 10.82
C SER A 96 -12.23 -26.06 9.83
N MET A 97 -12.49 -26.19 8.52
CA MET A 97 -11.54 -25.89 7.45
C MET A 97 -11.63 -24.45 6.95
N VAL A 98 -12.73 -23.76 7.23
CA VAL A 98 -12.92 -22.38 6.82
C VAL A 98 -12.18 -21.47 7.80
N ASN A 99 -10.98 -21.11 7.42
CA ASN A 99 -10.20 -20.09 8.10
C ASN A 99 -9.84 -19.01 7.08
N SER A 100 -10.18 -17.78 7.38
CA SER A 100 -9.80 -16.64 6.55
C SER A 100 -9.26 -15.52 7.42
N THR A 101 -8.19 -14.90 6.95
CA THR A 101 -7.56 -13.76 7.61
C THR A 101 -7.47 -12.65 6.59
N PHE A 102 -7.97 -11.48 6.94
CA PHE A 102 -7.74 -10.26 6.15
C PHE A 102 -6.35 -9.74 6.46
N LEU A 103 -5.57 -9.50 5.40
CA LEU A 103 -4.26 -8.86 5.47
C LEU A 103 -4.31 -7.63 4.55
N ASP A 104 -4.11 -6.47 5.13
CA ASP A 104 -4.07 -5.21 4.40
C ASP A 104 -2.73 -4.99 3.68
N ASN A 105 -2.79 -4.34 2.52
CA ASN A 105 -1.62 -4.03 1.69
C ASN A 105 -1.13 -2.62 1.98
N THR A 106 -0.34 -2.45 3.05
CA THR A 106 0.16 -1.14 3.49
C THR A 106 1.58 -0.82 3.03
N GLU A 107 2.26 -1.71 2.32
CA GLU A 107 3.68 -1.59 1.96
C GLU A 107 4.00 -0.31 1.19
N GLU A 108 3.21 0.05 0.17
CA GLU A 108 3.43 1.25 -0.63
C GLU A 108 3.20 2.54 0.18
N TYR A 109 2.24 2.53 1.09
CA TYR A 109 2.00 3.65 2.01
C TYR A 109 3.18 3.85 2.95
N GLU A 110 3.68 2.79 3.57
CA GLU A 110 4.84 2.85 4.45
C GLU A 110 6.11 3.25 3.67
N MET A 111 6.26 2.83 2.42
CA MET A 111 7.34 3.28 1.56
C MET A 111 7.30 4.79 1.33
N LEU A 112 6.15 5.35 0.94
CA LEU A 112 5.98 6.80 0.75
C LEU A 112 6.27 7.58 2.03
N LYS A 113 5.79 7.08 3.16
CA LYS A 113 6.01 7.67 4.47
C LYS A 113 7.49 7.71 4.82
N ASN A 114 8.17 6.58 4.68
CA ASN A 114 9.60 6.46 5.00
C ASN A 114 10.50 7.26 4.05
N ALA A 115 10.09 7.42 2.80
CA ALA A 115 10.76 8.28 1.83
C ALA A 115 10.49 9.79 2.05
N GLY A 116 9.61 10.15 2.99
CA GLY A 116 9.22 11.55 3.25
C GLY A 116 8.42 12.21 2.13
N LEU A 117 7.87 11.41 1.19
CA LEU A 117 7.14 11.88 0.02
C LEU A 117 5.67 12.22 0.30
N ILE A 118 5.16 11.89 1.50
CA ILE A 118 3.78 12.22 1.92
C ILE A 118 3.54 13.73 1.87
N ARG A 119 4.55 14.54 2.19
CA ARG A 119 4.49 16.01 2.11
C ARG A 119 4.14 16.54 0.72
N LEU A 120 4.46 15.78 -0.34
CA LEU A 120 4.14 16.17 -1.72
C LEU A 120 2.66 15.94 -2.07
N ILE A 121 1.96 15.11 -1.29
CA ILE A 121 0.52 14.85 -1.45
C ILE A 121 -0.28 16.00 -0.81
N GLU A 122 0.15 16.48 0.35
CA GLU A 122 -0.51 17.55 1.09
C GLU A 122 -0.45 18.90 0.36
N ASN A 123 0.59 19.12 -0.46
CA ASN A 123 0.76 20.36 -1.22
C ASN A 123 -0.02 20.42 -2.54
N ASP A 124 -0.60 19.31 -3.00
CA ASP A 124 -1.39 19.24 -4.25
C ASP A 124 -2.91 19.48 -4.00
N SER A 125 -3.32 19.74 -2.76
CA SER A 125 -4.70 20.02 -2.33
C SER A 125 -4.87 21.49 -1.98
#